data_ed3e6807f161b32919750e723aa4774d
#
_entry.id   ed3e6807f161b32919750e723aa4774d
#
_cell.length_a   1.000
_cell.length_b   1.000
_cell.length_c   1.000
_cell.angle_alpha   90.00
_cell.angle_beta   90.00
_cell.angle_gamma   90.00
#
_symmetry.space_group_name_H-M   'P 1'
#
loop_
_entity.id
_entity.type
_entity.pdbx_description
1 polymer ?
#
loop_
_entity_poly.entity_id
_entity_poly.type
_entity_poly.pdbx_seq_one_letter_code
_entity_poly.pdbx_strand_id
1 'polypeptide(L)'
;MAQAPGSEHGQFVEYPLASASTGPYGIVKGADGALWFTEVHSGRVGRVDVQGQVTSFPLPTPEAGPSIITAGPDGALWFTEQKANRVGRVTMSGEVTEFTLPTPQAGPFGICAGPDGALWFTEMTVHRIGRLTPDGGVTEFPLQAGCYPSFITAGPDGALWFTENQGNRIGRITVDGQVTGYDLPTAKAGPVGITWGPDGALWFVEILADQLGRITTEGNITEYPLLRSGARPHAIVTGADGALWFTQWGSNHLGRMTTSGVVTEYAIPTRKAEPHGITVGPDGALWFAEEAGRIGRFSLP
;
A
#
# COMPACT_ATOMS: atom_id res chain seq x y z
N MET A 1 38.05 -3.52 21.91
CA MET A 1 37.32 -4.41 21.02
C MET A 1 36.85 -3.56 19.85
N ALA A 2 37.41 -3.78 18.67
CA ALA A 2 37.00 -3.05 17.47
C ALA A 2 35.61 -3.52 17.07
N GLN A 3 34.66 -2.56 16.86
CA GLN A 3 33.40 -2.83 16.21
C GLN A 3 33.68 -3.38 14.78
N ALA A 4 33.04 -4.51 14.44
CA ALA A 4 33.06 -5.00 13.09
C ALA A 4 32.50 -3.93 12.15
N PRO A 5 33.07 -3.75 10.93
CA PRO A 5 32.54 -2.81 9.96
C PRO A 5 31.11 -3.22 9.64
N GLY A 6 30.15 -2.27 9.72
CA GLY A 6 28.78 -2.47 9.30
C GLY A 6 28.77 -3.01 7.85
N SER A 7 27.96 -4.02 7.59
CA SER A 7 27.81 -4.58 6.26
C SER A 7 27.31 -3.48 5.33
N GLU A 8 28.06 -3.17 4.25
CA GLU A 8 27.63 -2.23 3.20
C GLU A 8 26.40 -2.73 2.39
N HIS A 9 25.81 -3.85 2.83
CA HIS A 9 24.66 -4.49 2.20
C HIS A 9 23.54 -4.64 3.23
N GLY A 10 22.34 -4.20 2.89
CA GLY A 10 21.14 -4.44 3.69
C GLY A 10 20.92 -5.94 3.93
N GLN A 11 20.25 -6.28 5.02
CA GLN A 11 20.04 -7.67 5.43
C GLN A 11 18.56 -8.04 5.39
N PHE A 12 18.23 -9.14 4.71
CA PHE A 12 16.90 -9.74 4.72
C PHE A 12 16.73 -10.72 5.88
N VAL A 13 15.55 -10.67 6.48
CA VAL A 13 15.00 -11.71 7.36
C VAL A 13 13.58 -12.00 6.90
N GLU A 14 13.20 -13.26 6.77
CA GLU A 14 11.87 -13.67 6.31
C GLU A 14 11.20 -14.52 7.40
N TYR A 15 9.97 -14.18 7.77
CA TYR A 15 9.15 -14.86 8.77
C TYR A 15 8.06 -15.67 8.09
N PRO A 16 8.13 -17.01 8.06
CA PRO A 16 7.11 -17.83 7.45
C PRO A 16 5.82 -17.78 8.27
N LEU A 17 4.69 -17.73 7.59
CA LEU A 17 3.37 -17.85 8.20
C LEU A 17 2.98 -19.32 8.35
N ALA A 18 1.85 -19.57 9.03
CA ALA A 18 1.37 -20.92 9.32
C ALA A 18 1.07 -21.75 8.03
N SER A 19 0.77 -21.06 6.93
CA SER A 19 0.58 -21.67 5.61
C SER A 19 1.10 -20.74 4.50
N ALA A 20 1.70 -21.33 3.49
CA ALA A 20 2.12 -20.61 2.28
C ALA A 20 0.95 -20.09 1.45
N SER A 21 -0.28 -20.57 1.69
CA SER A 21 -1.47 -20.18 0.95
C SER A 21 -2.30 -19.08 1.62
N THR A 22 -1.81 -18.43 2.67
CA THR A 22 -2.54 -17.35 3.36
C THR A 22 -2.63 -16.08 2.53
N GLY A 23 -1.63 -15.80 1.68
CA GLY A 23 -1.55 -14.64 0.81
C GLY A 23 -1.43 -13.31 1.57
N PRO A 24 -0.32 -13.04 2.29
CA PRO A 24 -0.07 -11.73 2.85
C PRO A 24 -0.06 -10.66 1.75
N TYR A 25 -0.78 -9.54 1.96
CA TYR A 25 -0.93 -8.55 0.89
C TYR A 25 -0.64 -7.11 1.34
N GLY A 26 -1.50 -6.46 2.10
CA GLY A 26 -1.26 -5.16 2.72
C GLY A 26 -0.50 -5.31 4.03
N ILE A 27 0.36 -4.35 4.38
CA ILE A 27 1.09 -4.33 5.64
C ILE A 27 1.25 -2.90 6.15
N VAL A 28 1.08 -2.70 7.46
CA VAL A 28 1.20 -1.39 8.12
C VAL A 28 1.76 -1.54 9.54
N LYS A 29 2.36 -0.47 10.06
CA LYS A 29 2.77 -0.38 11.46
C LYS A 29 1.57 -0.06 12.35
N GLY A 30 1.31 -0.88 13.37
CA GLY A 30 0.31 -0.64 14.40
C GLY A 30 0.80 0.31 15.50
N ALA A 31 -0.15 0.88 16.25
CA ALA A 31 0.13 1.72 17.42
C ALA A 31 0.77 0.93 18.59
N ASP A 32 0.64 -0.39 18.57
CA ASP A 32 1.24 -1.32 19.54
C ASP A 32 2.71 -1.66 19.23
N GLY A 33 3.31 -1.03 18.22
CA GLY A 33 4.69 -1.28 17.83
C GLY A 33 4.92 -2.59 17.08
N ALA A 34 3.86 -3.26 16.60
CA ALA A 34 3.94 -4.42 15.72
C ALA A 34 3.58 -4.06 14.28
N LEU A 35 3.83 -4.98 13.37
CA LEU A 35 3.34 -4.91 11.99
C LEU A 35 2.03 -5.68 11.89
N TRP A 36 1.07 -5.12 11.18
CA TRP A 36 -0.21 -5.76 10.91
C TRP A 36 -0.40 -5.91 9.40
N PHE A 37 -0.91 -7.05 8.98
CA PHE A 37 -1.04 -7.37 7.56
C PHE A 37 -2.34 -8.10 7.25
N THR A 38 -2.81 -7.96 6.04
CA THR A 38 -3.97 -8.70 5.52
C THR A 38 -3.52 -10.03 4.91
N GLU A 39 -4.35 -11.04 5.04
CA GLU A 39 -4.18 -12.36 4.42
C GLU A 39 -5.32 -12.61 3.42
N VAL A 40 -5.11 -12.22 2.14
CA VAL A 40 -6.16 -12.11 1.12
C VAL A 40 -6.85 -13.43 0.78
N HIS A 41 -6.15 -14.56 0.96
CA HIS A 41 -6.69 -15.88 0.63
C HIS A 41 -7.32 -16.59 1.83
N SER A 42 -6.90 -16.27 3.05
CA SER A 42 -7.39 -16.93 4.26
C SER A 42 -8.50 -16.15 4.99
N GLY A 43 -8.82 -14.92 4.55
CA GLY A 43 -9.83 -14.08 5.21
C GLY A 43 -9.45 -13.74 6.66
N ARG A 44 -8.21 -13.29 6.87
CA ARG A 44 -7.66 -12.99 8.18
C ARG A 44 -6.88 -11.68 8.17
N VAL A 45 -6.67 -11.13 9.35
CA VAL A 45 -5.66 -10.09 9.60
C VAL A 45 -4.59 -10.69 10.50
N GLY A 46 -3.34 -10.59 10.08
CA GLY A 46 -2.17 -11.05 10.83
C GLY A 46 -1.46 -9.91 11.55
N ARG A 47 -0.75 -10.25 12.62
CA ARG A 47 0.11 -9.38 13.40
C ARG A 47 1.45 -10.05 13.59
N VAL A 48 2.56 -9.35 13.35
CA VAL A 48 3.92 -9.84 13.62
C VAL A 48 4.68 -8.78 14.42
N ASP A 49 5.31 -9.17 15.51
CA ASP A 49 6.19 -8.27 16.25
C ASP A 49 7.60 -8.24 15.63
N VAL A 50 8.46 -7.34 16.12
CA VAL A 50 9.82 -7.18 15.60
C VAL A 50 10.73 -8.38 15.91
N GLN A 51 10.30 -9.31 16.75
CA GLN A 51 10.96 -10.59 17.03
C GLN A 51 10.47 -11.71 16.09
N GLY A 52 9.45 -11.45 15.26
CA GLY A 52 8.89 -12.41 14.32
C GLY A 52 7.79 -13.30 14.91
N GLN A 53 7.23 -12.97 16.07
CA GLN A 53 6.11 -13.71 16.65
C GLN A 53 4.82 -13.32 15.93
N VAL A 54 4.19 -14.29 15.29
CA VAL A 54 2.98 -14.09 14.48
C VAL A 54 1.71 -14.46 15.27
N THR A 55 0.70 -13.61 15.18
CA THR A 55 -0.67 -13.87 15.65
C THR A 55 -1.62 -13.56 14.49
N SER A 56 -2.73 -14.27 14.36
CA SER A 56 -3.67 -14.09 13.25
C SER A 56 -5.11 -14.14 13.76
N PHE A 57 -5.93 -13.19 13.28
CA PHE A 57 -7.32 -12.96 13.69
C PHE A 57 -8.26 -13.25 12.51
N PRO A 58 -9.22 -14.18 12.65
CA PRO A 58 -10.19 -14.44 11.59
C PRO A 58 -11.16 -13.27 11.44
N LEU A 59 -11.56 -12.98 10.22
CA LEU A 59 -12.62 -12.01 9.95
C LEU A 59 -14.00 -12.63 10.22
N PRO A 60 -15.00 -11.84 10.66
CA PRO A 60 -16.37 -12.28 10.82
C PRO A 60 -16.97 -12.80 9.51
N THR A 61 -16.65 -12.15 8.38
CA THR A 61 -17.05 -12.60 7.04
C THR A 61 -16.00 -13.53 6.45
N PRO A 62 -16.28 -14.82 6.25
CA PRO A 62 -15.36 -15.75 5.59
C PRO A 62 -15.06 -15.31 4.15
N GLU A 63 -13.85 -15.57 3.69
CA GLU A 63 -13.39 -15.26 2.31
C GLU A 63 -13.58 -13.81 1.87
N ALA A 64 -13.61 -12.87 2.83
CA ALA A 64 -13.83 -11.45 2.58
C ALA A 64 -12.82 -10.82 1.61
N GLY A 65 -11.65 -11.44 1.44
CA GLY A 65 -10.56 -10.94 0.58
C GLY A 65 -9.98 -9.62 1.09
N PRO A 66 -9.47 -9.58 2.35
CA PRO A 66 -8.88 -8.35 2.88
C PRO A 66 -7.65 -7.96 2.06
N SER A 67 -7.58 -6.69 1.64
CA SER A 67 -6.56 -6.21 0.68
C SER A 67 -5.61 -5.20 1.32
N ILE A 68 -5.86 -3.91 1.22
CA ILE A 68 -4.98 -2.87 1.77
C ILE A 68 -5.39 -2.55 3.21
N ILE A 69 -4.41 -2.27 4.06
CA ILE A 69 -4.59 -1.93 5.48
C ILE A 69 -3.86 -0.63 5.80
N THR A 70 -4.46 0.20 6.66
CA THR A 70 -3.92 1.49 7.09
C THR A 70 -4.19 1.74 8.58
N ALA A 71 -3.40 2.63 9.19
CA ALA A 71 -3.69 3.15 10.51
C ALA A 71 -4.84 4.16 10.43
N GLY A 72 -5.84 4.01 11.28
CA GLY A 72 -6.98 4.90 11.36
C GLY A 72 -6.77 6.07 12.33
N PRO A 73 -7.61 7.11 12.24
CA PRO A 73 -7.54 8.28 13.12
C PRO A 73 -7.96 7.97 14.56
N ASP A 74 -8.61 6.84 14.79
CA ASP A 74 -9.12 6.36 16.06
C ASP A 74 -8.16 5.41 16.81
N GLY A 75 -6.93 5.24 16.30
CA GLY A 75 -5.92 4.34 16.84
C GLY A 75 -6.14 2.86 16.53
N ALA A 76 -7.19 2.51 15.77
CA ALA A 76 -7.38 1.18 15.21
C ALA A 76 -6.75 1.07 13.82
N LEU A 77 -6.75 -0.12 13.25
CA LEU A 77 -6.38 -0.35 11.85
C LEU A 77 -7.63 -0.58 11.03
N TRP A 78 -7.59 -0.08 9.80
CA TRP A 78 -8.71 -0.16 8.86
C TRP A 78 -8.23 -0.83 7.56
N PHE A 79 -9.04 -1.70 7.01
CA PHE A 79 -8.69 -2.47 5.80
C PHE A 79 -9.89 -2.65 4.89
N THR A 80 -9.63 -2.81 3.61
CA THR A 80 -10.65 -3.10 2.61
C THR A 80 -10.89 -4.60 2.48
N GLU A 81 -12.14 -4.99 2.31
CA GLU A 81 -12.59 -6.37 2.06
C GLU A 81 -13.21 -6.44 0.66
N GLN A 82 -12.35 -6.65 -0.33
CA GLN A 82 -12.70 -6.52 -1.74
C GLN A 82 -13.86 -7.42 -2.16
N LYS A 83 -13.84 -8.70 -1.74
CA LYS A 83 -14.85 -9.69 -2.12
C LYS A 83 -16.14 -9.53 -1.31
N ALA A 84 -16.05 -9.10 -0.06
CA ALA A 84 -17.21 -8.92 0.83
C ALA A 84 -17.92 -7.57 0.64
N ASN A 85 -17.40 -6.66 -0.16
CA ASN A 85 -17.93 -5.31 -0.34
C ASN A 85 -18.03 -4.52 0.96
N ARG A 86 -16.95 -4.54 1.76
CA ARG A 86 -16.89 -3.96 3.10
C ARG A 86 -15.57 -3.23 3.35
N VAL A 87 -15.58 -2.41 4.38
CA VAL A 87 -14.38 -1.93 5.06
C VAL A 87 -14.35 -2.55 6.45
N GLY A 88 -13.25 -3.18 6.82
CA GLY A 88 -13.02 -3.76 8.13
C GLY A 88 -12.22 -2.82 9.02
N ARG A 89 -12.44 -2.92 10.34
CA ARG A 89 -11.72 -2.22 11.39
C ARG A 89 -11.24 -3.25 12.42
N VAL A 90 -9.97 -3.23 12.80
CA VAL A 90 -9.41 -4.10 13.84
C VAL A 90 -8.70 -3.28 14.91
N THR A 91 -9.01 -3.56 16.18
CA THR A 91 -8.32 -2.96 17.33
C THR A 91 -6.97 -3.65 17.56
N MET A 92 -6.09 -3.04 18.36
CA MET A 92 -4.81 -3.67 18.76
C MET A 92 -5.00 -4.94 19.61
N SER A 93 -6.22 -5.18 20.14
CA SER A 93 -6.59 -6.45 20.82
C SER A 93 -7.11 -7.53 19.87
N GLY A 94 -7.27 -7.23 18.57
CA GLY A 94 -7.78 -8.17 17.57
C GLY A 94 -9.31 -8.21 17.44
N GLU A 95 -10.01 -7.23 17.99
CA GLU A 95 -11.47 -7.11 17.85
C GLU A 95 -11.80 -6.52 16.49
N VAL A 96 -12.60 -7.23 15.68
CA VAL A 96 -12.93 -6.85 14.30
C VAL A 96 -14.38 -6.35 14.21
N THR A 97 -14.56 -5.23 13.50
CA THR A 97 -15.86 -4.66 13.10
C THR A 97 -15.87 -4.46 11.58
N GLU A 98 -16.98 -4.76 10.92
CA GLU A 98 -17.13 -4.65 9.46
C GLU A 98 -18.25 -3.66 9.10
N PHE A 99 -17.99 -2.80 8.09
CA PHE A 99 -18.91 -1.79 7.56
C PHE A 99 -19.27 -2.13 6.11
N THR A 100 -20.54 -2.45 5.87
CA THR A 100 -21.01 -2.75 4.51
C THR A 100 -21.14 -1.48 3.68
N LEU A 101 -20.62 -1.50 2.45
CA LEU A 101 -20.70 -0.36 1.53
C LEU A 101 -22.09 -0.26 0.87
N PRO A 102 -22.58 0.98 0.63
CA PRO A 102 -23.90 1.21 0.04
C PRO A 102 -24.02 0.68 -1.39
N THR A 103 -22.99 0.93 -2.23
CA THR A 103 -22.97 0.45 -3.61
C THR A 103 -22.55 -1.01 -3.67
N PRO A 104 -23.40 -1.93 -4.20
CA PRO A 104 -23.06 -3.34 -4.31
C PRO A 104 -21.88 -3.57 -5.26
N GLN A 105 -21.07 -4.59 -4.95
CA GLN A 105 -19.92 -4.98 -5.78
C GLN A 105 -18.95 -3.85 -6.08
N ALA A 106 -18.78 -2.93 -5.13
CA ALA A 106 -17.90 -1.77 -5.29
C ALA A 106 -16.44 -2.15 -5.47
N GLY A 107 -16.02 -3.32 -4.95
CA GLY A 107 -14.63 -3.78 -5.02
C GLY A 107 -13.67 -2.83 -4.30
N PRO A 108 -13.87 -2.55 -2.99
CA PRO A 108 -12.99 -1.64 -2.25
C PRO A 108 -11.56 -2.19 -2.23
N PHE A 109 -10.55 -1.30 -2.46
CA PHE A 109 -9.16 -1.75 -2.56
C PHE A 109 -8.17 -0.86 -1.80
N GLY A 110 -7.75 0.28 -2.32
CA GLY A 110 -6.87 1.23 -1.62
C GLY A 110 -7.60 1.90 -0.46
N ILE A 111 -6.91 2.15 0.66
CA ILE A 111 -7.46 2.85 1.82
C ILE A 111 -6.37 3.65 2.52
N CYS A 112 -6.72 4.87 2.98
CA CYS A 112 -5.87 5.70 3.82
C CYS A 112 -6.69 6.53 4.80
N ALA A 113 -6.04 7.04 5.85
CA ALA A 113 -6.62 8.09 6.69
C ALA A 113 -6.58 9.43 5.96
N GLY A 114 -7.70 10.14 5.94
CA GLY A 114 -7.80 11.48 5.37
C GLY A 114 -7.46 12.58 6.36
N PRO A 115 -7.17 13.80 5.88
CA PRO A 115 -6.86 14.96 6.72
C PRO A 115 -8.08 15.46 7.51
N ASP A 116 -9.27 15.01 7.16
CA ASP A 116 -10.55 15.33 7.80
C ASP A 116 -10.97 14.32 8.89
N GLY A 117 -10.08 13.39 9.27
CA GLY A 117 -10.35 12.37 10.28
C GLY A 117 -11.25 11.22 9.82
N ALA A 118 -11.53 11.10 8.52
CA ALA A 118 -12.23 9.98 7.93
C ALA A 118 -11.27 9.00 7.25
N LEU A 119 -11.76 7.80 6.91
CA LEU A 119 -11.06 6.85 6.03
C LEU A 119 -11.50 7.14 4.59
N TRP A 120 -10.55 7.18 3.67
CA TRP A 120 -10.81 7.34 2.25
C TRP A 120 -10.34 6.10 1.51
N PHE A 121 -11.17 5.57 0.63
CA PHE A 121 -10.88 4.31 -0.07
C PHE A 121 -11.34 4.35 -1.53
N THR A 122 -10.72 3.51 -2.33
CA THR A 122 -11.08 3.36 -3.74
C THR A 122 -12.13 2.26 -3.91
N GLU A 123 -13.08 2.47 -4.79
CA GLU A 123 -14.07 1.48 -5.22
C GLU A 123 -13.82 1.15 -6.70
N MET A 124 -12.96 0.14 -6.93
CA MET A 124 -12.36 -0.15 -8.24
C MET A 124 -13.40 -0.43 -9.32
N THR A 125 -14.39 -1.28 -9.02
CA THR A 125 -15.30 -1.83 -10.03
C THR A 125 -16.44 -0.88 -10.39
N VAL A 126 -16.74 0.07 -9.52
CA VAL A 126 -17.81 1.07 -9.72
C VAL A 126 -17.27 2.47 -9.97
N HIS A 127 -15.93 2.61 -10.06
CA HIS A 127 -15.25 3.87 -10.38
C HIS A 127 -15.63 5.00 -9.43
N ARG A 128 -15.41 4.81 -8.13
CA ARG A 128 -15.70 5.81 -7.09
C ARG A 128 -14.57 5.93 -6.09
N ILE A 129 -14.59 7.03 -5.36
CA ILE A 129 -13.88 7.17 -4.09
C ILE A 129 -14.91 7.15 -2.98
N GLY A 130 -14.71 6.27 -2.01
CA GLY A 130 -15.52 6.21 -0.79
C GLY A 130 -14.86 6.98 0.35
N ARG A 131 -15.68 7.58 1.21
CA ARG A 131 -15.30 8.22 2.45
C ARG A 131 -16.12 7.62 3.58
N LEU A 132 -15.46 7.08 4.60
CA LEU A 132 -16.08 6.43 5.77
C LEU A 132 -15.64 7.14 7.04
N THR A 133 -16.59 7.68 7.79
CA THR A 133 -16.31 8.22 9.13
C THR A 133 -16.21 7.09 10.17
N PRO A 134 -15.44 7.25 11.26
CA PRO A 134 -15.27 6.20 12.27
C PRO A 134 -16.57 5.72 12.94
N ASP A 135 -17.63 6.50 12.87
CA ASP A 135 -18.98 6.17 13.35
C ASP A 135 -19.84 5.40 12.32
N GLY A 136 -19.29 5.14 11.11
CA GLY A 136 -19.91 4.29 10.08
C GLY A 136 -20.64 5.04 8.97
N GLY A 137 -20.59 6.38 8.93
CA GLY A 137 -21.19 7.18 7.84
C GLY A 137 -20.38 7.06 6.54
N VAL A 138 -21.01 6.59 5.46
CA VAL A 138 -20.37 6.42 4.14
C VAL A 138 -20.86 7.49 3.16
N THR A 139 -19.92 8.10 2.44
CA THR A 139 -20.18 8.99 1.29
C THR A 139 -19.38 8.51 0.11
N GLU A 140 -19.96 8.48 -1.08
CA GLU A 140 -19.32 7.99 -2.31
C GLU A 140 -19.27 9.10 -3.36
N PHE A 141 -18.11 9.29 -4.00
CA PHE A 141 -17.85 10.31 -5.01
C PHE A 141 -17.59 9.64 -6.36
N PRO A 142 -18.43 9.88 -7.39
CA PRO A 142 -18.25 9.25 -8.68
C PRO A 142 -17.03 9.79 -9.43
N LEU A 143 -16.32 8.91 -10.12
CA LEU A 143 -15.22 9.21 -11.01
C LEU A 143 -15.62 8.96 -12.48
N GLN A 144 -14.70 9.22 -13.39
CA GLN A 144 -14.90 8.88 -14.79
C GLN A 144 -15.02 7.36 -14.99
N ALA A 145 -15.99 6.92 -15.76
CA ALA A 145 -16.17 5.48 -16.04
C ALA A 145 -14.92 4.89 -16.71
N GLY A 146 -14.55 3.67 -16.32
CA GLY A 146 -13.39 2.97 -16.84
C GLY A 146 -12.06 3.35 -16.20
N CYS A 147 -12.01 4.23 -15.19
CA CYS A 147 -10.75 4.68 -14.58
C CYS A 147 -10.08 3.60 -13.70
N TYR A 148 -10.84 2.73 -13.04
CA TYR A 148 -10.35 1.73 -12.09
C TYR A 148 -9.41 2.33 -11.03
N PRO A 149 -9.94 3.11 -10.06
CA PRO A 149 -9.12 3.68 -9.00
C PRO A 149 -8.50 2.57 -8.16
N SER A 150 -7.18 2.66 -7.89
CA SER A 150 -6.43 1.58 -7.24
C SER A 150 -5.97 1.97 -5.85
N PHE A 151 -4.81 2.60 -5.68
CA PHE A 151 -4.32 3.07 -4.40
C PHE A 151 -4.71 4.53 -4.14
N ILE A 152 -4.72 4.92 -2.85
CA ILE A 152 -5.04 6.27 -2.40
C ILE A 152 -4.16 6.65 -1.21
N THR A 153 -3.76 7.91 -1.13
CA THR A 153 -2.97 8.46 -0.03
C THR A 153 -3.35 9.92 0.25
N ALA A 154 -3.12 10.40 1.47
CA ALA A 154 -3.23 11.82 1.77
C ALA A 154 -2.02 12.58 1.19
N GLY A 155 -2.27 13.72 0.56
CA GLY A 155 -1.24 14.61 0.03
C GLY A 155 -0.87 15.73 1.00
N PRO A 156 0.25 16.43 0.74
CA PRO A 156 0.71 17.54 1.57
C PRO A 156 -0.17 18.80 1.45
N ASP A 157 -1.04 18.84 0.44
CA ASP A 157 -1.96 19.93 0.12
C ASP A 157 -3.35 19.78 0.76
N GLY A 158 -3.51 18.81 1.69
CA GLY A 158 -4.77 18.52 2.37
C GLY A 158 -5.83 17.83 1.51
N ALA A 159 -5.46 17.32 0.34
CA ALA A 159 -6.31 16.51 -0.53
C ALA A 159 -5.89 15.02 -0.48
N LEU A 160 -6.73 14.17 -1.06
CA LEU A 160 -6.39 12.77 -1.30
C LEU A 160 -5.91 12.61 -2.75
N TRP A 161 -4.89 11.80 -2.95
CA TRP A 161 -4.32 11.50 -4.26
C TRP A 161 -4.44 10.00 -4.53
N PHE A 162 -4.89 9.64 -5.70
CA PHE A 162 -5.16 8.24 -6.05
C PHE A 162 -4.71 7.92 -7.48
N THR A 163 -4.44 6.65 -7.72
CA THR A 163 -4.06 6.14 -9.04
C THR A 163 -5.30 5.62 -9.77
N GLU A 164 -5.43 5.97 -11.05
CA GLU A 164 -6.45 5.44 -11.96
C GLU A 164 -5.79 4.44 -12.92
N ASN A 165 -5.75 3.16 -12.51
CA ASN A 165 -4.95 2.12 -13.18
C ASN A 165 -5.28 1.96 -14.66
N GLN A 166 -6.56 1.83 -15.03
CA GLN A 166 -6.98 1.74 -16.43
C GLN A 166 -7.23 3.10 -17.08
N GLY A 167 -7.51 4.12 -16.26
CA GLY A 167 -7.61 5.51 -16.71
C GLY A 167 -6.28 6.11 -17.15
N ASN A 168 -5.16 5.49 -16.78
CA ASN A 168 -3.79 5.97 -17.04
C ASN A 168 -3.54 7.39 -16.54
N ARG A 169 -4.00 7.68 -15.30
CA ARG A 169 -4.01 9.01 -14.69
C ARG A 169 -3.68 8.94 -13.22
N ILE A 170 -3.29 10.08 -12.67
CA ILE A 170 -3.33 10.35 -11.23
C ILE A 170 -4.53 11.24 -10.94
N GLY A 171 -5.39 10.80 -10.03
CA GLY A 171 -6.53 11.57 -9.53
C GLY A 171 -6.20 12.29 -8.24
N ARG A 172 -6.82 13.44 -8.04
CA ARG A 172 -6.80 14.24 -6.81
C ARG A 172 -8.24 14.55 -6.41
N ILE A 173 -8.60 14.33 -5.16
CA ILE A 173 -9.92 14.67 -4.62
C ILE A 173 -9.77 15.48 -3.32
N THR A 174 -10.45 16.60 -3.22
CA THR A 174 -10.52 17.40 -1.98
C THR A 174 -11.49 16.77 -0.99
N VAL A 175 -11.41 17.12 0.28
CA VAL A 175 -12.31 16.57 1.32
C VAL A 175 -13.80 16.93 1.12
N ASP A 176 -14.09 17.94 0.31
CA ASP A 176 -15.43 18.32 -0.14
C ASP A 176 -15.86 17.70 -1.47
N GLY A 177 -15.02 16.78 -2.04
CA GLY A 177 -15.37 15.95 -3.19
C GLY A 177 -15.05 16.53 -4.57
N GLN A 178 -14.24 17.60 -4.67
CA GLN A 178 -13.80 18.14 -5.96
C GLN A 178 -12.68 17.27 -6.56
N VAL A 179 -12.93 16.70 -7.74
CA VAL A 179 -12.00 15.78 -8.42
C VAL A 179 -11.24 16.50 -9.54
N THR A 180 -9.94 16.28 -9.59
CA THR A 180 -9.04 16.70 -10.67
C THR A 180 -8.23 15.48 -11.12
N GLY A 181 -7.99 15.34 -12.43
CA GLY A 181 -7.19 14.24 -12.97
C GLY A 181 -6.03 14.73 -13.84
N TYR A 182 -4.91 14.01 -13.80
CA TYR A 182 -3.67 14.32 -14.51
C TYR A 182 -3.25 13.11 -15.35
N ASP A 183 -3.27 13.27 -16.67
CA ASP A 183 -2.92 12.20 -17.61
C ASP A 183 -1.42 11.88 -17.54
N LEU A 184 -1.07 10.60 -17.54
CA LEU A 184 0.34 10.16 -17.55
C LEU A 184 0.95 10.33 -18.93
N PRO A 185 2.24 10.77 -19.04
CA PRO A 185 2.96 10.87 -20.31
C PRO A 185 3.08 9.51 -21.01
N THR A 186 3.43 8.46 -20.28
CA THR A 186 3.54 7.09 -20.82
C THR A 186 2.16 6.47 -20.95
N ALA A 187 1.77 6.09 -22.16
CA ALA A 187 0.49 5.45 -22.43
C ALA A 187 0.43 4.02 -21.84
N LYS A 188 -0.71 3.66 -21.23
CA LYS A 188 -0.94 2.34 -20.63
C LYS A 188 0.07 1.97 -19.56
N ALA A 189 0.55 2.95 -18.82
CA ALA A 189 1.54 2.75 -17.78
C ALA A 189 1.00 1.93 -16.58
N GLY A 190 -0.30 1.97 -16.34
CA GLY A 190 -0.96 1.22 -15.28
C GLY A 190 -0.51 1.66 -13.88
N PRO A 191 -0.77 2.91 -13.44
CA PRO A 191 -0.35 3.37 -12.12
C PRO A 191 -1.04 2.58 -11.01
N VAL A 192 -0.28 2.23 -9.94
CA VAL A 192 -0.77 1.41 -8.80
C VAL A 192 -0.41 2.10 -7.48
N GLY A 193 0.62 1.64 -6.76
CA GLY A 193 1.00 2.21 -5.47
C GLY A 193 1.35 3.69 -5.55
N ILE A 194 0.92 4.48 -4.56
CA ILE A 194 1.20 5.91 -4.45
C ILE A 194 1.52 6.29 -3.01
N THR A 195 2.49 7.17 -2.81
CA THR A 195 2.90 7.67 -1.50
C THR A 195 3.33 9.13 -1.57
N TRP A 196 3.29 9.82 -0.42
CA TRP A 196 3.93 11.12 -0.29
C TRP A 196 5.45 10.94 -0.13
N GLY A 197 6.22 11.62 -0.99
CA GLY A 197 7.67 11.57 -1.01
C GLY A 197 8.34 12.61 -0.10
N PRO A 198 9.63 12.45 0.20
CA PRO A 198 10.38 13.32 1.10
C PRO A 198 10.67 14.71 0.51
N ASP A 199 10.45 14.87 -0.79
CA ASP A 199 10.65 16.11 -1.57
C ASP A 199 9.34 16.93 -1.73
N GLY A 200 8.28 16.54 -1.01
CA GLY A 200 6.98 17.22 -1.04
C GLY A 200 6.10 16.89 -2.24
N ALA A 201 6.53 16.00 -3.13
CA ALA A 201 5.72 15.49 -4.25
C ALA A 201 5.10 14.14 -3.91
N LEU A 202 4.11 13.71 -4.70
CA LEU A 202 3.60 12.34 -4.67
C LEU A 202 4.46 11.49 -5.61
N TRP A 203 4.76 10.26 -5.18
CA TRP A 203 5.47 9.26 -5.98
C TRP A 203 4.60 8.03 -6.16
N PHE A 204 4.57 7.49 -7.34
CA PHE A 204 3.74 6.34 -7.69
C PHE A 204 4.51 5.35 -8.57
N VAL A 205 4.02 4.12 -8.62
CA VAL A 205 4.61 3.08 -9.46
C VAL A 205 3.72 2.82 -10.67
N GLU A 206 4.35 2.54 -11.81
CA GLU A 206 3.71 2.23 -13.09
C GLU A 206 4.00 0.77 -13.45
N ILE A 207 3.09 -0.12 -13.07
CA ILE A 207 3.30 -1.57 -13.09
C ILE A 207 3.49 -2.16 -14.49
N LEU A 208 2.91 -1.52 -15.52
CA LEU A 208 3.00 -2.01 -16.90
C LEU A 208 4.12 -1.32 -17.71
N ALA A 209 4.66 -0.22 -17.19
CA ALA A 209 5.73 0.54 -17.85
C ALA A 209 7.11 0.32 -17.20
N ASP A 210 7.18 -0.43 -16.09
CA ASP A 210 8.41 -0.66 -15.33
C ASP A 210 9.13 0.65 -14.97
N GLN A 211 8.39 1.61 -14.39
CA GLN A 211 8.95 2.89 -13.99
C GLN A 211 8.24 3.46 -12.75
N LEU A 212 8.84 4.48 -12.15
CA LEU A 212 8.21 5.30 -11.13
C LEU A 212 7.81 6.65 -11.73
N GLY A 213 6.63 7.13 -11.35
CA GLY A 213 6.20 8.49 -11.62
C GLY A 213 6.30 9.36 -10.38
N ARG A 214 6.55 10.64 -10.58
CA ARG A 214 6.53 11.71 -9.60
C ARG A 214 5.59 12.81 -10.06
N ILE A 215 4.68 13.25 -9.19
CA ILE A 215 3.76 14.35 -9.50
C ILE A 215 3.80 15.42 -8.40
N THR A 216 3.97 16.68 -8.77
CA THR A 216 3.85 17.80 -7.81
C THR A 216 2.39 18.11 -7.53
N THR A 217 2.10 18.86 -6.48
CA THR A 217 0.73 19.30 -6.16
C THR A 217 0.11 20.21 -7.22
N GLU A 218 0.94 20.81 -8.09
CA GLU A 218 0.52 21.60 -9.26
C GLU A 218 0.23 20.73 -10.50
N GLY A 219 0.49 19.39 -10.44
CA GLY A 219 0.23 18.46 -11.52
C GLY A 219 1.39 18.24 -12.50
N ASN A 220 2.62 18.69 -12.17
CA ASN A 220 3.78 18.42 -13.04
C ASN A 220 4.27 16.99 -12.82
N ILE A 221 4.26 16.19 -13.89
CA ILE A 221 4.65 14.77 -13.86
C ILE A 221 6.05 14.59 -14.44
N THR A 222 6.84 13.73 -13.79
CA THR A 222 8.15 13.25 -14.26
C THR A 222 8.20 11.73 -14.07
N GLU A 223 8.70 11.00 -15.06
CA GLU A 223 8.79 9.54 -15.04
C GLU A 223 10.25 9.09 -15.01
N TYR A 224 10.54 8.02 -14.25
CA TYR A 224 11.89 7.47 -14.04
C TYR A 224 11.89 5.97 -14.33
N PRO A 225 12.58 5.51 -15.39
CA PRO A 225 12.63 4.09 -15.72
C PRO A 225 13.39 3.29 -14.66
N LEU A 226 12.95 2.04 -14.44
CA LEU A 226 13.64 1.07 -13.60
C LEU A 226 14.76 0.36 -14.39
N LEU A 227 15.62 -0.36 -13.67
CA LEU A 227 16.77 -1.04 -14.25
C LEU A 227 16.40 -2.29 -15.08
N ARG A 228 15.21 -2.86 -14.82
CA ARG A 228 14.77 -4.15 -15.40
C ARG A 228 13.43 -4.02 -16.10
N SER A 229 13.33 -4.64 -17.25
CA SER A 229 12.03 -4.92 -17.87
C SER A 229 11.33 -6.07 -17.13
N GLY A 230 10.02 -6.00 -17.01
CA GLY A 230 9.21 -6.97 -16.26
C GLY A 230 9.35 -6.85 -14.73
N ALA A 231 9.85 -5.72 -14.23
CA ALA A 231 9.98 -5.46 -12.82
C ALA A 231 8.61 -5.45 -12.12
N ARG A 232 7.59 -4.89 -12.78
CA ARG A 232 6.22 -4.77 -12.28
C ARG A 232 6.18 -4.21 -10.86
N PRO A 233 6.59 -2.94 -10.64
CA PRO A 233 6.56 -2.32 -9.33
C PRO A 233 5.11 -2.25 -8.82
N HIS A 234 4.87 -2.53 -7.51
CA HIS A 234 3.51 -2.66 -6.99
C HIS A 234 3.18 -1.68 -5.87
N ALA A 235 3.90 -1.70 -4.76
CA ALA A 235 3.71 -0.78 -3.65
C ALA A 235 4.95 0.08 -3.43
N ILE A 236 4.76 1.27 -2.85
CA ILE A 236 5.83 2.25 -2.64
C ILE A 236 5.65 2.96 -1.30
N VAL A 237 6.77 3.26 -0.63
CA VAL A 237 6.81 3.98 0.64
C VAL A 237 8.06 4.87 0.69
N THR A 238 8.00 5.96 1.46
CA THR A 238 9.18 6.74 1.84
C THR A 238 9.91 6.04 2.97
N GLY A 239 11.16 5.65 2.75
CA GLY A 239 12.01 5.00 3.74
C GLY A 239 12.57 5.95 4.80
N ALA A 240 13.09 5.39 5.90
CA ALA A 240 13.73 6.17 6.96
C ALA A 240 15.01 6.89 6.50
N ASP A 241 15.61 6.45 5.39
CA ASP A 241 16.78 7.05 4.74
C ASP A 241 16.42 8.19 3.76
N GLY A 242 15.13 8.57 3.67
CA GLY A 242 14.64 9.60 2.77
C GLY A 242 14.62 9.21 1.29
N ALA A 243 14.73 7.91 0.96
CA ALA A 243 14.54 7.40 -0.39
C ALA A 243 13.16 6.77 -0.56
N LEU A 244 12.74 6.58 -1.80
CA LEU A 244 11.54 5.83 -2.16
C LEU A 244 11.90 4.34 -2.19
N TRP A 245 11.14 3.52 -1.49
CA TRP A 245 11.29 2.07 -1.49
C TRP A 245 10.03 1.41 -2.04
N PHE A 246 10.20 0.44 -2.90
CA PHE A 246 9.08 -0.19 -3.60
C PHE A 246 9.31 -1.69 -3.81
N THR A 247 8.22 -2.42 -3.84
CA THR A 247 8.22 -3.84 -4.17
C THR A 247 8.18 -4.02 -5.68
N GLN A 248 8.94 -4.98 -6.19
CA GLN A 248 8.94 -5.39 -7.59
C GLN A 248 8.39 -6.81 -7.70
N TRP A 249 7.08 -6.92 -7.88
CA TRP A 249 6.37 -8.20 -7.94
C TRP A 249 6.88 -9.12 -9.05
N GLY A 250 7.13 -8.56 -10.24
CA GLY A 250 7.54 -9.35 -11.41
C GLY A 250 8.99 -9.83 -11.35
N SER A 251 9.90 -9.04 -10.78
CA SER A 251 11.35 -9.38 -10.73
C SER A 251 11.81 -9.96 -9.39
N ASN A 252 10.94 -10.04 -8.39
CA ASN A 252 11.26 -10.55 -7.04
C ASN A 252 12.34 -9.75 -6.31
N HIS A 253 12.23 -8.40 -6.34
CA HIS A 253 13.18 -7.48 -5.70
C HIS A 253 12.47 -6.45 -4.81
N LEU A 254 13.23 -5.86 -3.90
CA LEU A 254 12.95 -4.52 -3.39
C LEU A 254 13.76 -3.52 -4.22
N GLY A 255 13.10 -2.47 -4.67
CA GLY A 255 13.74 -1.35 -5.32
C GLY A 255 13.88 -0.17 -4.37
N ARG A 256 14.97 0.59 -4.51
CA ARG A 256 15.24 1.87 -3.84
C ARG A 256 15.51 2.92 -4.90
N MET A 257 14.85 4.08 -4.81
CA MET A 257 15.11 5.20 -5.69
C MET A 257 15.30 6.47 -4.87
N THR A 258 16.36 7.22 -5.13
CA THR A 258 16.51 8.57 -4.59
C THR A 258 15.55 9.53 -5.30
N THR A 259 15.25 10.67 -4.70
CA THR A 259 14.43 11.72 -5.35
C THR A 259 15.07 12.32 -6.61
N SER A 260 16.37 12.05 -6.84
CA SER A 260 17.08 12.39 -8.08
C SER A 260 17.04 11.29 -9.16
N GLY A 261 16.35 10.17 -8.90
CA GLY A 261 16.15 9.09 -9.87
C GLY A 261 17.24 8.01 -9.87
N VAL A 262 18.15 7.98 -8.89
CA VAL A 262 19.16 6.90 -8.80
C VAL A 262 18.52 5.66 -8.20
N VAL A 263 18.55 4.55 -8.95
CA VAL A 263 17.93 3.26 -8.59
C VAL A 263 18.96 2.26 -8.06
N THR A 264 18.60 1.53 -7.02
CA THR A 264 19.31 0.36 -6.50
C THR A 264 18.29 -0.76 -6.26
N GLU A 265 18.65 -2.01 -6.50
CA GLU A 265 17.77 -3.16 -6.35
C GLU A 265 18.38 -4.23 -5.45
N TYR A 266 17.53 -4.88 -4.64
CA TYR A 266 17.91 -5.92 -3.70
C TYR A 266 17.06 -7.17 -3.95
N ALA A 267 17.69 -8.28 -4.33
CA ALA A 267 16.98 -9.53 -4.59
C ALA A 267 16.42 -10.14 -3.31
N ILE A 268 15.13 -10.45 -3.30
CA ILE A 268 14.48 -11.14 -2.19
C ILE A 268 14.94 -12.60 -2.18
N PRO A 269 15.35 -13.16 -1.00
CA PRO A 269 15.92 -14.52 -0.93
C PRO A 269 14.93 -15.61 -1.35
N THR A 270 13.68 -15.55 -0.89
CA THR A 270 12.64 -16.49 -1.31
C THR A 270 12.32 -16.31 -2.79
N ARG A 271 12.46 -17.39 -3.58
CA ARG A 271 12.11 -17.40 -5.00
C ARG A 271 10.60 -17.27 -5.17
N LYS A 272 10.16 -16.39 -6.09
CA LYS A 272 8.73 -16.09 -6.32
C LYS A 272 8.02 -15.70 -5.03
N ALA A 273 8.63 -14.80 -4.28
CA ALA A 273 8.05 -14.27 -3.05
C ALA A 273 6.74 -13.49 -3.32
N GLU A 274 6.61 -12.96 -4.53
CA GLU A 274 5.47 -12.13 -4.94
C GLU A 274 5.24 -10.98 -3.95
N PRO A 275 6.21 -10.04 -3.84
CA PRO A 275 6.13 -8.96 -2.85
C PRO A 275 5.06 -7.93 -3.22
N HIS A 276 4.15 -7.63 -2.29
CA HIS A 276 3.07 -6.66 -2.43
C HIS A 276 3.26 -5.43 -1.53
N GLY A 277 2.53 -5.32 -0.42
CA GLY A 277 2.60 -4.18 0.48
C GLY A 277 3.97 -4.01 1.13
N ILE A 278 4.37 -2.76 1.38
CA ILE A 278 5.63 -2.40 2.05
C ILE A 278 5.39 -1.23 3.00
N THR A 279 6.05 -1.24 4.16
CA THR A 279 5.97 -0.17 5.16
C THR A 279 7.29 -0.03 5.92
N VAL A 280 7.49 1.11 6.59
CA VAL A 280 8.57 1.29 7.56
C VAL A 280 8.13 0.77 8.93
N GLY A 281 8.86 -0.18 9.47
CA GLY A 281 8.58 -0.75 10.79
C GLY A 281 8.97 0.17 11.95
N PRO A 282 8.59 -0.20 13.18
CA PRO A 282 8.94 0.55 14.39
C PRO A 282 10.44 0.55 14.69
N ASP A 283 11.16 -0.40 14.12
CA ASP A 283 12.62 -0.57 14.21
C ASP A 283 13.40 0.16 13.09
N GLY A 284 12.70 0.93 12.24
CA GLY A 284 13.27 1.66 11.11
C GLY A 284 13.60 0.78 9.89
N ALA A 285 13.43 -0.54 9.98
CA ALA A 285 13.58 -1.45 8.84
C ALA A 285 12.37 -1.38 7.90
N LEU A 286 12.54 -1.84 6.67
CA LEU A 286 11.41 -2.06 5.77
C LEU A 286 10.79 -3.43 6.06
N TRP A 287 9.47 -3.44 6.11
CA TRP A 287 8.69 -4.67 6.26
C TRP A 287 7.75 -4.79 5.07
N PHE A 288 7.64 -5.98 4.50
CA PHE A 288 6.86 -6.20 3.29
C PHE A 288 6.15 -7.55 3.32
N ALA A 289 4.99 -7.59 2.67
CA ALA A 289 4.18 -8.79 2.54
C ALA A 289 4.62 -9.59 1.30
N GLU A 290 4.84 -10.88 1.47
CA GLU A 290 5.15 -11.82 0.42
C GLU A 290 3.97 -12.78 0.23
N GLU A 291 3.23 -12.69 -0.88
CA GLU A 291 2.03 -13.50 -1.12
C GLU A 291 2.31 -15.01 -1.01
N ALA A 292 3.56 -15.41 -1.20
CA ALA A 292 4.07 -16.76 -0.95
C ALA A 292 4.01 -17.22 0.53
N GLY A 293 3.33 -16.48 1.42
CA GLY A 293 3.07 -16.85 2.81
C GLY A 293 4.20 -16.47 3.77
N ARG A 294 4.79 -15.31 3.59
CA ARG A 294 5.86 -14.78 4.46
C ARG A 294 5.68 -13.28 4.72
N ILE A 295 6.30 -12.83 5.79
CA ILE A 295 6.56 -11.41 6.00
C ILE A 295 8.07 -11.21 5.92
N GLY A 296 8.49 -10.36 4.98
CA GLY A 296 9.87 -9.98 4.82
C GLY A 296 10.23 -8.75 5.64
N ARG A 297 11.45 -8.71 6.15
CA ARG A 297 12.08 -7.58 6.82
C ARG A 297 13.43 -7.29 6.18
N PHE A 298 13.68 -6.04 5.84
CA PHE A 298 14.94 -5.60 5.26
C PHE A 298 15.53 -4.47 6.08
N SER A 299 16.68 -4.73 6.72
CA SER A 299 17.45 -3.69 7.40
C SER A 299 18.17 -2.84 6.36
N LEU A 300 18.02 -1.51 6.45
CA LEU A 300 18.71 -0.59 5.56
C LEU A 300 20.24 -0.71 5.72
N PRO A 301 21.01 -0.48 4.63
CA PRO A 301 22.47 -0.48 4.67
C PRO A 301 23.06 0.55 5.63
#